data_5d61ef57fa20486d388930485d19c488
#
_entry.id   5d61ef57fa20486d388930485d19c488
#
_cell.length_a   1.000
_cell.length_b   1.000
_cell.length_c   1.000
_cell.angle_alpha   90.00
_cell.angle_beta   90.00
_cell.angle_gamma   90.00
#
_symmetry.space_group_name_H-M   'P 1'
#
loop_
_entity.id
_entity.type
_entity.pdbx_description
1 polymer ?
#
loop_
_entity_poly.entity_id
_entity_poly.type
_entity_poly.pdbx_seq_one_letter_code
_entity_poly.pdbx_strand_id
1 'polypeptide(L)'
;MTDDDIRRLVDDYVAAAQLAQRAGFAFVDIKHCHGYLGHEFLSAVDRPGRYGGSLENRTRFLREIVAGIRANAPGLEIGVRVSAFDFVPFRPGAEGIGEPESFEGDSYRHAFGGDGTGVGIDLAEPRAFLDVAASLDIQ
;
A
#
# COMPACT_ATOMS: atom_id res chain seq x y z
N MET A 1 -0.19 -13.02 8.87
CA MET A 1 1.14 -12.84 8.20
C MET A 1 2.12 -12.28 9.23
N THR A 2 3.22 -12.96 9.48
CA THR A 2 4.32 -12.52 10.37
C THR A 2 5.26 -11.56 9.64
N ASP A 3 6.15 -10.89 10.37
CA ASP A 3 7.20 -10.06 9.75
C ASP A 3 8.18 -10.89 8.90
N ASP A 4 8.38 -12.16 9.26
CA ASP A 4 9.19 -13.11 8.46
C ASP A 4 8.48 -13.50 7.15
N ASP A 5 7.16 -13.65 7.16
CA ASP A 5 6.39 -13.88 5.93
C ASP A 5 6.50 -12.68 4.99
N ILE A 6 6.47 -11.46 5.54
CA ILE A 6 6.58 -10.23 4.74
C ILE A 6 7.99 -10.13 4.13
N ARG A 7 9.05 -10.46 4.87
CA ARG A 7 10.41 -10.48 4.31
C ARG A 7 10.55 -11.47 3.15
N ARG A 8 10.00 -12.69 3.28
CA ARG A 8 9.97 -13.65 2.17
C ARG A 8 9.22 -13.10 0.96
N LEU A 9 8.11 -12.41 1.20
CA LEU A 9 7.34 -11.79 0.12
C LEU A 9 8.13 -10.65 -0.56
N VAL A 10 8.90 -9.85 0.18
CA VAL A 10 9.82 -8.86 -0.41
C VAL A 10 10.82 -9.55 -1.35
N ASP A 11 11.40 -10.69 -0.93
CA ASP A 11 12.31 -11.48 -1.78
C ASP A 11 11.61 -11.98 -3.05
N ASP A 12 10.35 -12.41 -2.96
CA ASP A 12 9.54 -12.83 -4.11
C ASP A 12 9.29 -11.67 -5.10
N TYR A 13 9.01 -10.45 -4.60
CA TYR A 13 8.90 -9.26 -5.44
C TYR A 13 10.20 -8.94 -6.17
N VAL A 14 11.33 -9.06 -5.50
CA VAL A 14 12.66 -8.84 -6.09
C VAL A 14 12.93 -9.88 -7.18
N ALA A 15 12.65 -11.16 -6.91
CA ALA A 15 12.80 -12.23 -7.89
C ALA A 15 11.90 -12.03 -9.11
N ALA A 16 10.65 -11.60 -8.91
CA ALA A 16 9.72 -11.29 -9.99
C ALA A 16 10.23 -10.11 -10.85
N ALA A 17 10.77 -9.06 -10.23
CA ALA A 17 11.35 -7.93 -10.95
C ALA A 17 12.57 -8.34 -11.80
N GLN A 18 13.45 -9.22 -11.29
CA GLN A 18 14.55 -9.77 -12.06
C GLN A 18 14.06 -10.61 -13.27
N LEU A 19 12.97 -11.38 -13.09
CA LEU A 19 12.35 -12.12 -14.19
C LEU A 19 11.78 -11.16 -15.24
N ALA A 20 11.09 -10.11 -14.83
CA ALA A 20 10.56 -9.10 -15.73
C ALA A 20 11.68 -8.43 -16.54
N GLN A 21 12.79 -8.04 -15.89
CA GLN A 21 13.95 -7.45 -16.57
C GLN A 21 14.56 -8.42 -17.59
N ARG A 22 14.76 -9.70 -17.24
CA ARG A 22 15.25 -10.72 -18.18
C ARG A 22 14.29 -10.96 -19.34
N ALA A 23 12.99 -10.77 -19.15
CA ALA A 23 11.98 -10.86 -20.20
C ALA A 23 11.91 -9.59 -21.08
N GLY A 24 12.71 -8.56 -20.79
CA GLY A 24 12.80 -7.34 -21.59
C GLY A 24 11.82 -6.24 -21.20
N PHE A 25 11.17 -6.32 -20.04
CA PHE A 25 10.37 -5.21 -19.53
C PHE A 25 11.26 -4.05 -19.11
N ALA A 26 10.85 -2.82 -19.44
CA ALA A 26 11.56 -1.61 -19.09
C ALA A 26 11.22 -1.14 -17.66
N PHE A 27 10.02 -1.46 -17.16
CA PHE A 27 9.59 -1.09 -15.82
C PHE A 27 8.69 -2.15 -15.17
N VAL A 28 8.54 -2.03 -13.85
CA VAL A 28 7.57 -2.79 -13.04
C VAL A 28 6.71 -1.84 -12.22
N ASP A 29 5.46 -2.22 -11.97
CA ASP A 29 4.47 -1.44 -11.22
C ASP A 29 4.12 -2.17 -9.91
N ILE A 30 4.47 -1.58 -8.77
CA ILE A 30 4.17 -2.14 -7.45
C ILE A 30 2.78 -1.70 -7.02
N LYS A 31 1.87 -2.65 -6.87
CA LYS A 31 0.47 -2.37 -6.61
C LYS A 31 0.19 -2.05 -5.13
N HIS A 32 -0.18 -0.80 -4.83
CA HIS A 32 -0.64 -0.32 -3.53
C HIS A 32 -2.06 0.28 -3.62
N CYS A 33 -2.99 -0.43 -4.28
CA CYS A 33 -4.34 0.06 -4.54
C CYS A 33 -5.38 -1.07 -4.48
N HIS A 34 -6.66 -0.69 -4.49
CA HIS A 34 -7.83 -1.56 -4.64
C HIS A 34 -7.95 -2.65 -3.56
N GLY A 35 -7.63 -2.37 -2.31
CA GLY A 35 -7.71 -3.34 -1.21
C GLY A 35 -6.74 -4.53 -1.34
N TYR A 36 -5.74 -4.47 -2.23
CA TYR A 36 -4.71 -5.51 -2.28
C TYR A 36 -3.65 -5.27 -1.20
N LEU A 37 -2.79 -6.25 -0.97
CA LEU A 37 -1.87 -6.31 0.16
C LEU A 37 -1.05 -5.03 0.37
N GLY A 38 -0.52 -4.41 -0.69
CA GLY A 38 0.21 -3.15 -0.58
C GLY A 38 -0.66 -2.01 -0.04
N HIS A 39 -1.94 -1.96 -0.46
CA HIS A 39 -2.92 -1.00 0.07
C HIS A 39 -3.28 -1.31 1.53
N GLU A 40 -3.50 -2.56 1.88
CA GLU A 40 -3.77 -3.01 3.25
C GLU A 40 -2.64 -2.62 4.22
N PHE A 41 -1.38 -2.67 3.78
CA PHE A 41 -0.28 -2.17 4.60
C PHE A 41 -0.40 -0.68 4.91
N LEU A 42 -0.89 0.15 4.00
CA LEU A 42 -1.07 1.59 4.25
C LEU A 42 -2.13 1.87 5.31
N SER A 43 -3.09 0.95 5.50
CA SER A 43 -4.15 1.02 6.52
C SER A 43 -3.84 0.22 7.80
N ALA A 44 -2.67 -0.40 7.91
CA ALA A 44 -2.28 -1.29 9.00
C ALA A 44 -1.88 -0.55 10.30
N VAL A 45 -2.71 0.40 10.74
CA VAL A 45 -2.44 1.29 11.89
C VAL A 45 -2.33 0.56 13.22
N ASP A 46 -3.05 -0.54 13.39
CA ASP A 46 -3.07 -1.33 14.62
C ASP A 46 -2.25 -2.63 14.52
N ARG A 47 -1.61 -2.90 13.37
CA ARG A 47 -0.77 -4.06 13.20
C ARG A 47 0.50 -3.93 14.07
N PRO A 48 0.82 -4.93 14.91
CA PRO A 48 2.09 -4.94 15.65
C PRO A 48 3.28 -5.23 14.72
N GLY A 49 4.49 -4.87 15.17
CA GLY A 49 5.73 -5.17 14.46
C GLY A 49 6.18 -4.07 13.49
N ARG A 50 7.12 -4.43 12.62
CA ARG A 50 7.86 -3.46 11.79
C ARG A 50 7.09 -2.88 10.61
N TYR A 51 5.95 -3.47 10.25
CA TYR A 51 5.16 -3.12 9.06
C TYR A 51 3.78 -2.55 9.42
N GLY A 52 3.61 -2.00 10.63
CA GLY A 52 2.36 -1.41 11.09
C GLY A 52 2.56 -0.25 12.03
N GLY A 53 1.47 0.42 12.40
CA GLY A 53 1.50 1.60 13.26
C GLY A 53 1.82 2.88 12.51
N SER A 54 3.03 3.43 12.66
CA SER A 54 3.43 4.68 12.00
C SER A 54 3.45 4.56 10.46
N LEU A 55 3.26 5.67 9.75
CA LEU A 55 3.34 5.70 8.28
C LEU A 55 4.71 5.21 7.78
N GLU A 56 5.79 5.49 8.51
CA GLU A 56 7.12 4.97 8.22
C GLU A 56 7.12 3.43 8.17
N ASN A 57 6.53 2.79 9.16
CA ASN A 57 6.42 1.34 9.22
C ASN A 57 5.46 0.78 8.16
N ARG A 58 4.32 1.44 7.96
CA ARG A 58 3.32 1.03 6.96
C ARG A 58 3.83 1.16 5.52
N THR A 59 4.79 2.03 5.25
CA THR A 59 5.48 2.16 3.97
C THR A 59 6.75 1.31 3.85
N ARG A 60 7.18 0.63 4.92
CA ARG A 60 8.41 -0.19 4.96
C ARG A 60 8.41 -1.30 3.91
N PHE A 61 7.28 -1.95 3.69
CA PHE A 61 7.13 -2.98 2.67
C PHE A 61 7.52 -2.44 1.28
N LEU A 62 6.99 -1.29 0.87
CA LEU A 62 7.37 -0.63 -0.39
C LEU A 62 8.86 -0.29 -0.42
N ARG A 63 9.38 0.31 0.65
CA ARG A 63 10.79 0.72 0.74
C ARG A 63 11.74 -0.47 0.58
N GLU A 64 11.46 -1.59 1.22
CA GLU A 64 12.28 -2.80 1.15
C GLU A 64 12.21 -3.44 -0.24
N ILE A 65 11.04 -3.50 -0.88
CA ILE A 65 10.88 -3.96 -2.28
C ILE A 65 11.71 -3.08 -3.23
N VAL A 66 11.57 -1.76 -3.16
CA VAL A 66 12.29 -0.83 -4.02
C VAL A 66 13.80 -0.97 -3.84
N ALA A 67 14.28 -1.01 -2.60
CA ALA A 67 15.71 -1.22 -2.31
C ALA A 67 16.22 -2.55 -2.88
N GLY A 68 15.45 -3.62 -2.72
CA GLY A 68 15.78 -4.95 -3.27
C GLY A 68 15.82 -4.96 -4.79
N ILE A 69 14.84 -4.34 -5.47
CA ILE A 69 14.82 -4.26 -6.94
C ILE A 69 16.01 -3.42 -7.44
N ARG A 70 16.29 -2.26 -6.85
CA ARG A 70 17.45 -1.43 -7.23
C ARG A 70 18.77 -2.19 -7.12
N ALA A 71 18.94 -3.00 -6.08
CA ALA A 71 20.15 -3.79 -5.86
C ALA A 71 20.29 -4.99 -6.83
N ASN A 72 19.18 -5.61 -7.27
CA ASN A 72 19.19 -6.90 -7.96
C ASN A 72 18.72 -6.84 -9.42
N ALA A 73 18.07 -5.75 -9.83
CA ALA A 73 17.64 -5.48 -11.21
C ALA A 73 17.98 -4.03 -11.60
N PRO A 74 19.28 -3.65 -11.62
CA PRO A 74 19.69 -2.28 -11.88
C PRO A 74 19.25 -1.82 -13.28
N GLY A 75 18.73 -0.58 -13.35
CA GLY A 75 18.21 0.01 -14.59
C GLY A 75 16.74 -0.34 -14.90
N LEU A 76 16.10 -1.22 -14.14
CA LEU A 76 14.66 -1.43 -14.24
C LEU A 76 13.94 -0.25 -13.58
N GLU A 77 13.03 0.41 -14.31
CA GLU A 77 12.23 1.49 -13.78
C GLU A 77 11.15 0.94 -12.83
N ILE A 78 10.81 1.71 -11.81
CA ILE A 78 9.85 1.31 -10.78
C ILE A 78 8.74 2.34 -10.71
N GLY A 79 7.51 1.89 -10.95
CA GLY A 79 6.29 2.63 -10.69
C GLY A 79 5.56 2.11 -9.45
N VAL A 80 4.71 2.93 -8.86
CA VAL A 80 3.77 2.52 -7.83
C VAL A 80 2.37 3.00 -8.16
N ARG A 81 1.41 2.10 -8.05
CA ARG A 81 -0.01 2.45 -8.18
C ARG A 81 -0.64 2.47 -6.81
N VAL A 82 -1.16 3.62 -6.40
CA VAL A 82 -1.75 3.81 -5.07
C VAL A 82 -3.22 4.24 -5.17
N SER A 83 -4.07 3.74 -4.27
CA SER A 83 -5.35 4.36 -3.99
C SER A 83 -5.11 5.52 -3.04
N ALA A 84 -5.51 6.73 -3.44
CA ALA A 84 -5.28 7.95 -2.67
C ALA A 84 -6.16 8.02 -1.41
N PHE A 85 -7.26 7.30 -1.40
CA PHE A 85 -8.17 7.19 -0.25
C PHE A 85 -8.96 5.88 -0.33
N ASP A 86 -9.50 5.49 0.81
CA ASP A 86 -10.41 4.37 0.99
C ASP A 86 -11.55 4.76 1.93
N PHE A 87 -12.57 3.92 2.01
CA PHE A 87 -13.75 4.11 2.85
C PHE A 87 -14.02 2.84 3.67
N VAL A 88 -14.97 2.91 4.58
CA VAL A 88 -15.56 1.69 5.15
C VAL A 88 -16.09 0.78 4.04
N PRO A 89 -16.14 -0.54 4.24
CA PRO A 89 -16.81 -1.42 3.31
C PRO A 89 -18.25 -0.98 3.05
N PHE A 90 -18.74 -1.25 1.84
CA PHE A 90 -20.13 -0.98 1.46
C PHE A 90 -20.88 -2.30 1.35
N ARG A 91 -22.12 -2.32 1.82
CA ARG A 91 -23.05 -3.43 1.68
C ARG A 91 -24.17 -3.07 0.71
N PRO A 92 -24.88 -4.07 0.14
CA PRO A 92 -26.11 -3.82 -0.60
C PRO A 92 -27.14 -3.15 0.32
N GLY A 93 -27.58 -1.96 -0.06
CA GLY A 93 -28.66 -1.25 0.61
C GLY A 93 -30.01 -1.44 -0.08
N ALA A 94 -31.00 -0.66 0.35
CA ALA A 94 -32.32 -0.64 -0.27
C ALA A 94 -32.20 -0.26 -1.76
N GLU A 95 -33.04 -0.86 -2.62
CA GLU A 95 -33.07 -0.56 -4.06
C GLU A 95 -31.77 -0.84 -4.82
N GLY A 96 -30.83 -1.62 -4.25
CA GLY A 96 -29.56 -1.95 -4.88
C GLY A 96 -28.52 -0.81 -4.82
N ILE A 97 -28.76 0.24 -4.07
CA ILE A 97 -27.80 1.31 -3.80
C ILE A 97 -26.85 0.85 -2.67
N GLY A 98 -25.55 1.02 -2.86
CA GLY A 98 -24.57 0.69 -1.83
C GLY A 98 -24.71 1.61 -0.61
N GLU A 99 -24.67 1.04 0.59
CA GLU A 99 -24.66 1.76 1.86
C GLU A 99 -23.36 1.49 2.62
N PRO A 100 -22.72 2.50 3.25
CA PRO A 100 -21.55 2.27 4.06
C PRO A 100 -21.89 1.40 5.26
N GLU A 101 -20.99 0.46 5.58
CA GLU A 101 -21.13 -0.34 6.79
C GLU A 101 -20.90 0.49 8.04
N SER A 102 -21.62 0.16 9.12
CA SER A 102 -21.35 0.74 10.43
C SER A 102 -20.06 0.14 11.02
N PHE A 103 -19.33 0.94 11.76
CA PHE A 103 -18.14 0.54 12.49
C PHE A 103 -18.27 0.87 13.99
N GLU A 104 -17.44 0.23 14.81
CA GLU A 104 -17.40 0.48 16.24
C GLU A 104 -16.51 1.69 16.56
N GLY A 105 -16.89 2.47 17.59
CA GLY A 105 -16.13 3.63 18.05
C GLY A 105 -16.45 4.93 17.29
N ASP A 106 -15.70 5.98 17.62
CA ASP A 106 -15.95 7.33 17.11
C ASP A 106 -15.20 7.64 15.80
N SER A 107 -14.29 6.76 15.38
CA SER A 107 -13.45 6.99 14.20
C SER A 107 -13.03 5.68 13.52
N TYR A 108 -13.24 5.61 12.21
CA TYR A 108 -12.76 4.51 11.38
C TYR A 108 -11.30 4.76 10.94
N ARG A 109 -10.37 4.02 11.51
CA ARG A 109 -8.92 4.23 11.34
C ARG A 109 -8.27 3.41 10.22
N HIS A 110 -9.01 2.48 9.60
CA HIS A 110 -8.46 1.52 8.64
C HIS A 110 -8.67 1.94 7.18
N ALA A 111 -9.04 3.19 6.92
CA ALA A 111 -9.12 3.77 5.59
C ALA A 111 -7.92 4.67 5.36
N PHE A 112 -6.96 4.27 4.52
CA PHE A 112 -5.87 5.14 4.10
C PHE A 112 -6.42 6.36 3.36
N GLY A 113 -6.03 7.57 3.77
CA GLY A 113 -6.59 8.80 3.19
C GLY A 113 -8.03 9.12 3.61
N GLY A 114 -8.57 8.42 4.61
CA GLY A 114 -9.85 8.73 5.23
C GLY A 114 -9.72 9.73 6.39
N ASP A 115 -10.77 10.49 6.64
CA ASP A 115 -10.84 11.49 7.73
C ASP A 115 -11.35 10.91 9.07
N GLY A 116 -11.61 9.62 9.12
CA GLY A 116 -12.16 8.93 10.29
C GLY A 116 -13.68 8.84 10.32
N THR A 117 -14.42 9.56 9.47
CA THR A 117 -15.90 9.45 9.42
C THR A 117 -16.37 8.16 8.74
N GLY A 118 -15.45 7.44 8.10
CA GLY A 118 -15.72 6.23 7.31
C GLY A 118 -16.00 6.50 5.83
N VAL A 119 -16.43 7.69 5.46
CA VAL A 119 -16.75 8.08 4.07
C VAL A 119 -16.17 9.44 3.67
N GLY A 120 -15.49 10.13 4.57
CA GLY A 120 -14.80 11.38 4.29
C GLY A 120 -13.33 11.17 3.91
N ILE A 121 -12.68 12.21 3.40
CA ILE A 121 -11.34 12.15 2.82
C ILE A 121 -10.42 13.13 3.56
N ASP A 122 -9.23 12.64 3.97
CA ASP A 122 -8.08 13.43 4.42
C ASP A 122 -6.83 12.97 3.65
N LEU A 123 -6.30 13.83 2.81
CA LEU A 123 -5.14 13.54 1.97
C LEU A 123 -3.78 13.83 2.64
N ALA A 124 -3.70 14.03 3.94
CA ALA A 124 -2.44 14.29 4.63
C ALA A 124 -1.46 13.11 4.51
N GLU A 125 -1.88 11.89 4.86
CA GLU A 125 -1.05 10.69 4.70
C GLU A 125 -0.81 10.30 3.23
N PRO A 126 -1.78 10.35 2.30
CA PRO A 126 -1.51 10.18 0.87
C PRO A 126 -0.43 11.13 0.31
N ARG A 127 -0.43 12.39 0.70
CA ARG A 127 0.65 13.33 0.32
C ARG A 127 1.99 12.92 0.89
N ALA A 128 2.05 12.55 2.17
CA ALA A 128 3.26 12.05 2.78
C ALA A 128 3.76 10.74 2.12
N PHE A 129 2.85 9.89 1.64
CA PHE A 129 3.21 8.71 0.84
C PHE A 129 3.85 9.10 -0.51
N LEU A 130 3.35 10.14 -1.18
CA LEU A 130 3.96 10.64 -2.42
C LEU A 130 5.38 11.20 -2.17
N ASP A 131 5.61 11.87 -1.02
CA ASP A 131 6.95 12.31 -0.63
C ASP A 131 7.88 11.10 -0.40
N VAL A 132 7.36 10.01 0.18
CA VAL A 132 8.10 8.73 0.30
C VAL A 132 8.44 8.19 -1.09
N ALA A 133 7.47 8.10 -2.00
CA ALA A 133 7.70 7.60 -3.36
C ALA A 133 8.74 8.44 -4.12
N ALA A 134 8.64 9.76 -4.03
CA ALA A 134 9.62 10.68 -4.61
C ALA A 134 11.02 10.48 -4.02
N SER A 135 11.13 10.28 -2.69
CA SER A 135 12.41 10.00 -2.03
C SER A 135 13.06 8.68 -2.44
N LEU A 136 12.27 7.75 -2.96
CA LEU A 136 12.70 6.45 -3.49
C LEU A 136 12.95 6.48 -5.00
N ASP A 137 12.88 7.64 -5.63
CA ASP A 137 13.01 7.81 -7.09
C ASP A 137 12.04 6.88 -7.86
N ILE A 138 10.79 6.81 -7.40
CA ILE A 138 9.68 6.10 -8.07
C ILE A 138 9.03 7.06 -9.07
N GLN A 139 8.76 6.56 -10.27
CA GLN A 139 8.13 7.30 -11.36
C GLN A 139 6.59 7.33 -11.21
#